data_416c24fd9df70520c921567f1b59c252
#
_entry.id   416c24fd9df70520c921567f1b59c252
#
_cell.length_a   1.000
_cell.length_b   1.000
_cell.length_c   1.000
_cell.angle_alpha   90.00
_cell.angle_beta   90.00
_cell.angle_gamma   90.00
#
_symmetry.space_group_name_H-M   'P 1'
#
loop_
_entity.id
_entity.type
_entity.pdbx_description
1 polymer ?
#
loop_
_entity_poly.entity_id
_entity_poly.type
_entity_poly.pdbx_seq_one_letter_code
_entity_poly.pdbx_strand_id
1 'polypeptide(L)'
;MSGEIYVQDFAALETLFKRFYKPLRAYAFRFVNDKDLSEDIVQDVFYELWKRRESIRFEDESVKSYLFKAVYTHALNALDKKQQDVYPLKPERETDILDQYVSSYMQNSEQ
;
A
#
# COMPACT_ATOMS: atom_id res chain seq x y z
N MET A 1 -7.05 28.09 -5.25
CA MET A 1 -6.95 26.82 -4.93
C MET A 1 -8.01 25.99 -5.50
N SER A 2 -7.66 25.11 -6.10
CA SER A 2 -8.58 24.37 -6.81
C SER A 2 -9.27 23.35 -5.96
N GLY A 3 -9.90 22.86 -5.67
CA GLY A 3 -10.48 21.84 -4.88
C GLY A 3 -9.81 20.52 -5.00
N GLU A 4 -8.69 20.52 -5.66
CA GLU A 4 -7.99 19.25 -5.81
C GLU A 4 -7.33 18.87 -4.51
N ILE A 5 -7.31 17.58 -4.27
CA ILE A 5 -6.69 17.07 -3.07
C ILE A 5 -5.32 16.56 -3.43
N TYR A 6 -4.34 17.25 -2.94
CA TYR A 6 -2.96 16.81 -3.09
C TYR A 6 -2.47 16.36 -1.74
N VAL A 7 -1.64 15.34 -1.75
CA VAL A 7 -1.05 14.90 -0.50
C VAL A 7 0.10 15.81 -0.11
N GLN A 8 0.06 17.04 -0.55
CA GLN A 8 0.99 18.06 -0.09
C GLN A 8 0.62 18.55 1.28
N ASP A 9 -0.62 18.34 1.64
CA ASP A 9 -1.17 18.81 2.88
C ASP A 9 -1.09 17.68 3.89
N PHE A 10 -0.51 17.94 5.03
CA PHE A 10 -0.38 16.90 6.04
C PHE A 10 -1.74 16.38 6.49
N ALA A 11 -2.74 17.24 6.53
CA ALA A 11 -4.08 16.80 6.92
C ALA A 11 -4.63 15.79 5.92
N ALA A 12 -4.37 16.00 4.64
CA ALA A 12 -4.81 15.05 3.64
C ALA A 12 -4.10 13.73 3.80
N LEU A 13 -2.82 13.76 4.09
CA LEU A 13 -2.06 12.53 4.34
C LEU A 13 -2.62 11.80 5.55
N GLU A 14 -2.92 12.52 6.59
CA GLU A 14 -3.45 11.91 7.79
C GLU A 14 -4.79 11.23 7.52
N THR A 15 -5.62 11.86 6.72
CA THR A 15 -6.90 11.27 6.35
C THR A 15 -6.70 9.97 5.60
N LEU A 16 -5.77 9.96 4.66
CA LEU A 16 -5.46 8.75 3.93
C LEU A 16 -4.91 7.67 4.86
N PHE A 17 -4.06 8.07 5.78
CA PHE A 17 -3.49 7.12 6.72
C PHE A 17 -4.58 6.45 7.54
N LYS A 18 -5.49 7.24 8.09
CA LYS A 18 -6.55 6.69 8.91
C LYS A 18 -7.48 5.78 8.12
N ARG A 19 -7.70 6.14 6.86
CA ARG A 19 -8.63 5.39 6.03
C ARG A 19 -8.03 4.07 5.56
N PHE A 20 -6.76 4.06 5.23
CA PHE A 20 -6.18 2.90 4.56
C PHE A 20 -5.24 2.08 5.44
N TYR A 21 -4.93 2.56 6.63
CA TYR A 21 -3.92 1.87 7.43
C TYR A 21 -4.28 0.41 7.70
N LYS A 22 -5.49 0.18 8.17
CA LYS A 22 -5.86 -1.19 8.53
C LYS A 22 -5.89 -2.13 7.34
N PRO A 23 -6.54 -1.76 6.23
CA PRO A 23 -6.52 -2.69 5.09
C PRO A 23 -5.13 -2.88 4.51
N LEU A 24 -4.30 -1.85 4.52
CA LEU A 24 -2.95 -2.02 4.00
C LEU A 24 -2.11 -2.90 4.91
N ARG A 25 -2.27 -2.75 6.21
CA ARG A 25 -1.55 -3.60 7.15
C ARG A 25 -1.98 -5.06 6.98
N ALA A 26 -3.27 -5.29 6.85
CA ALA A 26 -3.76 -6.64 6.65
C ALA A 26 -3.21 -7.24 5.36
N TYR A 27 -3.14 -6.41 4.32
CA TYR A 27 -2.60 -6.85 3.06
C TYR A 27 -1.12 -7.24 3.18
N ALA A 28 -0.34 -6.39 3.85
CA ALA A 28 1.06 -6.70 4.09
C ALA A 28 1.22 -7.99 4.88
N PHE A 29 0.38 -8.16 5.88
CA PHE A 29 0.46 -9.33 6.74
C PHE A 29 0.24 -10.64 5.96
N ARG A 30 -0.55 -10.60 4.93
CA ARG A 30 -0.77 -11.79 4.13
C ARG A 30 0.53 -12.30 3.50
N PHE A 31 1.46 -11.39 3.27
CA PHE A 31 2.73 -11.79 2.65
C PHE A 31 3.78 -12.10 3.68
N VAL A 32 3.91 -11.26 4.71
CA VAL A 32 5.04 -11.39 5.62
C VAL A 32 4.70 -12.15 6.90
N ASN A 33 3.43 -12.26 7.23
CA ASN A 33 2.96 -13.01 8.39
C ASN A 33 3.67 -12.55 9.67
N ASP A 34 3.85 -11.27 9.81
CA ASP A 34 4.56 -10.68 10.93
C ASP A 34 3.94 -9.33 11.19
N LYS A 35 3.38 -9.15 12.39
CA LYS A 35 2.63 -7.94 12.68
C LYS A 35 3.51 -6.71 12.67
N ASP A 36 4.64 -6.79 13.34
CA ASP A 36 5.52 -5.62 13.43
C ASP A 36 6.06 -5.24 12.06
N LEU A 37 6.44 -6.22 11.29
CA LEU A 37 6.95 -5.97 9.95
C LEU A 37 5.86 -5.39 9.06
N SER A 38 4.63 -5.88 9.21
CA SER A 38 3.52 -5.34 8.43
C SER A 38 3.31 -3.87 8.73
N GLU A 39 3.37 -3.51 10.00
CA GLU A 39 3.21 -2.11 10.39
C GLU A 39 4.34 -1.25 9.85
N ASP A 40 5.55 -1.75 9.91
CA ASP A 40 6.70 -1.03 9.38
C ASP A 40 6.54 -0.79 7.89
N ILE A 41 6.08 -1.80 7.18
CA ILE A 41 5.90 -1.68 5.73
C ILE A 41 4.90 -0.57 5.42
N VAL A 42 3.78 -0.54 6.12
CA VAL A 42 2.77 0.47 5.85
C VAL A 42 3.31 1.86 6.18
N GLN A 43 4.02 1.98 7.28
CA GLN A 43 4.60 3.27 7.64
C GLN A 43 5.60 3.74 6.59
N ASP A 44 6.42 2.84 6.09
CA ASP A 44 7.37 3.19 5.04
C ASP A 44 6.66 3.66 3.78
N VAL A 45 5.55 3.00 3.44
CA VAL A 45 4.80 3.38 2.26
C VAL A 45 4.25 4.80 2.41
N PHE A 46 3.69 5.11 3.58
CA PHE A 46 3.17 6.46 3.78
C PHE A 46 4.28 7.50 3.87
N TYR A 47 5.43 7.11 4.38
CA TYR A 47 6.56 8.02 4.41
C TYR A 47 7.01 8.36 2.99
N GLU A 48 7.07 7.35 2.13
CA GLU A 48 7.43 7.59 0.74
C GLU A 48 6.38 8.41 0.02
N LEU A 49 5.13 8.18 0.34
CA LEU A 49 4.06 8.98 -0.23
C LEU A 49 4.24 10.44 0.15
N TRP A 50 4.57 10.69 1.39
CA TRP A 50 4.81 12.04 1.85
C TRP A 50 5.98 12.68 1.12
N LYS A 51 7.05 11.94 0.94
CA LYS A 51 8.21 12.48 0.24
C LYS A 51 7.91 12.81 -1.22
N ARG A 52 6.97 12.09 -1.81
CA ARG A 52 6.61 12.30 -3.21
C ARG A 52 5.36 13.14 -3.38
N ARG A 53 4.92 13.78 -2.35
CA ARG A 53 3.60 14.42 -2.36
C ARG A 53 3.45 15.46 -3.46
N GLU A 54 4.54 16.08 -3.86
CA GLU A 54 4.46 17.12 -4.86
C GLU A 54 4.41 16.57 -6.28
N SER A 55 4.82 15.34 -6.47
CA SER A 55 4.84 14.77 -7.80
C SER A 55 3.71 13.80 -8.04
N ILE A 56 2.87 13.57 -7.08
CA ILE A 56 1.78 12.61 -7.20
C ILE A 56 0.46 13.31 -7.01
N ARG A 57 -0.41 13.13 -7.97
CA ARG A 57 -1.77 13.59 -7.86
C ARG A 57 -2.62 12.47 -7.35
N PHE A 58 -3.42 12.76 -6.35
CA PHE A 58 -4.21 11.71 -5.75
C PHE A 58 -5.67 11.94 -5.98
N GLU A 59 -6.24 11.11 -6.80
CA GLU A 59 -7.66 10.88 -6.82
C GLU A 59 -7.87 9.60 -6.06
N ASP A 60 -9.08 9.41 -5.58
CA ASP A 60 -9.34 8.30 -4.69
C ASP A 60 -8.83 6.97 -5.21
N GLU A 61 -9.19 6.65 -6.45
CA GLU A 61 -8.83 5.35 -6.97
C GLU A 61 -7.35 5.23 -7.28
N SER A 62 -6.76 6.32 -7.74
CA SER A 62 -5.34 6.30 -8.04
C SER A 62 -4.52 6.09 -6.80
N VAL A 63 -4.88 6.75 -5.71
CA VAL A 63 -4.11 6.61 -4.49
C VAL A 63 -4.30 5.24 -3.87
N LYS A 64 -5.48 4.66 -4.00
CA LYS A 64 -5.67 3.29 -3.53
C LYS A 64 -4.73 2.33 -4.25
N SER A 65 -4.71 2.41 -5.57
CA SER A 65 -3.83 1.54 -6.34
C SER A 65 -2.38 1.76 -5.98
N TYR A 66 -1.98 3.01 -5.85
CA TYR A 66 -0.61 3.32 -5.49
C TYR A 66 -0.24 2.70 -4.16
N LEU A 67 -1.10 2.86 -3.16
CA LEU A 67 -0.79 2.37 -1.83
C LEU A 67 -0.69 0.85 -1.80
N PHE A 68 -1.63 0.17 -2.43
CA PHE A 68 -1.58 -1.29 -2.42
C PHE A 68 -0.38 -1.83 -3.20
N LYS A 69 -0.06 -1.20 -4.33
CA LYS A 69 1.13 -1.62 -5.07
C LYS A 69 2.40 -1.37 -4.29
N ALA A 70 2.46 -0.26 -3.59
CA ALA A 70 3.65 0.04 -2.79
C ALA A 70 3.81 -0.94 -1.65
N VAL A 71 2.72 -1.29 -0.98
CA VAL A 71 2.80 -2.28 0.08
C VAL A 71 3.23 -3.63 -0.48
N TYR A 72 2.68 -4.00 -1.63
CA TYR A 72 3.05 -5.25 -2.27
C TYR A 72 4.56 -5.30 -2.54
N THR A 73 5.09 -4.24 -3.13
CA THR A 73 6.51 -4.17 -3.44
C THR A 73 7.37 -4.24 -2.18
N HIS A 74 6.97 -3.48 -1.17
CA HIS A 74 7.73 -3.49 0.08
C HIS A 74 7.67 -4.86 0.76
N ALA A 75 6.51 -5.51 0.69
CA ALA A 75 6.37 -6.81 1.31
C ALA A 75 7.25 -7.84 0.60
N LEU A 76 7.29 -7.80 -0.71
CA LEU A 76 8.15 -8.72 -1.45
C LEU A 76 9.62 -8.49 -1.14
N ASN A 77 10.01 -7.22 -1.05
CA ASN A 77 11.39 -6.91 -0.71
C ASN A 77 11.74 -7.41 0.68
N ALA A 78 10.81 -7.28 1.62
CA ALA A 78 11.05 -7.76 2.97
C ALA A 78 11.19 -9.26 3.00
N LEU A 79 10.38 -9.97 2.24
CA LEU A 79 10.48 -11.42 2.16
C LEU A 79 11.80 -11.84 1.55
N ASP A 80 12.22 -11.14 0.53
CA ASP A 80 13.46 -11.45 -0.14
C ASP A 80 14.64 -11.32 0.82
N LYS A 81 14.64 -10.25 1.60
CA LYS A 81 15.71 -10.06 2.58
C LYS A 81 15.68 -11.12 3.66
N LYS A 82 14.49 -11.49 4.08
CA LYS A 82 14.34 -12.38 5.20
C LYS A 82 14.63 -13.83 4.83
N GLN A 83 14.35 -14.19 3.59
CA GLN A 83 14.45 -15.57 3.17
C GLN A 83 15.19 -15.66 1.86
N GLN A 84 16.46 -15.38 1.91
CA GLN A 84 17.24 -15.37 0.69
C GLN A 84 17.31 -16.73 0.03
N ASP A 85 17.12 -17.78 0.82
CA ASP A 85 17.26 -19.14 0.29
C ASP A 85 15.95 -19.75 -0.10
N VAL A 86 14.86 -19.00 -0.01
CA VAL A 86 13.54 -19.54 -0.31
C VAL A 86 13.19 -19.18 -1.75
N TYR A 87 12.35 -20.00 -2.34
CA TYR A 87 11.95 -19.79 -3.72
C TYR A 87 11.37 -18.44 -3.94
N PRO A 88 11.70 -17.82 -5.06
CA PRO A 88 11.02 -16.59 -5.42
C PRO A 88 9.56 -16.90 -5.72
N LEU A 89 8.70 -15.95 -5.39
CA LEU A 89 7.32 -16.05 -5.76
C LEU A 89 7.17 -15.93 -7.26
N LYS A 90 6.16 -16.58 -7.78
CA LYS A 90 5.92 -16.48 -9.21
C LYS A 90 5.21 -15.18 -9.52
N PRO A 91 5.75 -14.40 -10.44
CA PRO A 91 5.20 -13.07 -10.69
C PRO A 91 3.73 -13.07 -11.06
N GLU A 92 3.31 -14.07 -11.80
CA GLU A 92 1.92 -14.10 -12.25
C GLU A 92 0.97 -14.28 -11.08
N ARG A 93 1.33 -15.13 -10.15
CA ARG A 93 0.50 -15.34 -8.99
C ARG A 93 0.45 -14.11 -8.12
N GLU A 94 1.57 -13.46 -8.00
CA GLU A 94 1.64 -12.26 -7.19
C GLU A 94 0.74 -11.18 -7.74
N THR A 95 0.75 -11.03 -9.06
CA THR A 95 -0.09 -10.05 -9.70
C THR A 95 -1.56 -10.37 -9.50
N ASP A 96 -1.92 -11.65 -9.62
CA ASP A 96 -3.31 -12.05 -9.43
C ASP A 96 -3.78 -11.76 -8.03
N ILE A 97 -2.95 -12.04 -7.03
CA ILE A 97 -3.31 -11.78 -5.65
C ILE A 97 -3.54 -10.30 -5.43
N LEU A 98 -2.64 -9.49 -5.96
CA LEU A 98 -2.76 -8.05 -5.82
C LEU A 98 -4.06 -7.55 -6.45
N ASP A 99 -4.33 -7.97 -7.67
CA ASP A 99 -5.52 -7.54 -8.38
C ASP A 99 -6.78 -7.93 -7.63
N GLN A 100 -6.82 -9.16 -7.14
CA GLN A 100 -7.99 -9.62 -6.43
C GLN A 100 -8.20 -8.83 -5.15
N TYR A 101 -7.13 -8.56 -4.44
CA TYR A 101 -7.25 -7.86 -3.17
C TYR A 101 -7.72 -6.43 -3.38
N VAL A 102 -7.14 -5.75 -4.35
CA VAL A 102 -7.52 -4.37 -4.63
C VAL A 102 -8.96 -4.30 -5.09
N SER A 103 -9.35 -5.19 -5.99
CA SER A 103 -10.72 -5.20 -6.48
C SER A 103 -11.71 -5.44 -5.35
N SER A 104 -11.41 -6.40 -4.50
CA SER A 104 -12.29 -6.72 -3.40
C SER A 104 -12.43 -5.54 -2.46
N TYR A 105 -11.32 -4.88 -2.15
CA TYR A 105 -11.36 -3.74 -1.25
C TYR A 105 -12.13 -2.58 -1.87
N MET A 106 -11.94 -2.36 -3.14
CA MET A 106 -12.62 -1.26 -3.80
C MET A 106 -14.12 -1.49 -3.84
N GLN A 107 -14.55 -2.72 -4.06
CA GLN A 107 -15.97 -3.03 -4.03
C GLN A 107 -16.55 -2.77 -2.65
N ASN A 108 -15.83 -3.17 -1.64
CA ASN A 108 -16.33 -2.99 -0.28
C ASN A 108 -16.40 -1.52 0.08
N SER A 109 -15.48 -0.74 -0.39
CA SER A 109 -15.43 0.66 0.01
C SER A 109 -16.50 1.49 -0.66
N GLU A 110 -17.19 0.96 -1.63
CA GLU A 110 -18.27 1.69 -2.26
C GLU A 110 -19.57 1.56 -1.53
N GLN A 111 -19.61 0.79 -0.51
CA GLN A 111 -20.83 0.67 0.27
C GLN A 111 -20.85 1.58 1.48
#